data_91fa0a8bac2ee36fff2be80f983d654c
#
_entry.id   91fa0a8bac2ee36fff2be80f983d654c
#
_cell.length_a   1.000
_cell.length_b   1.000
_cell.length_c   1.000
_cell.angle_alpha   90.00
_cell.angle_beta   90.00
_cell.angle_gamma   90.00
#
_symmetry.space_group_name_H-M   'P 1'
#
loop_
_entity.id
_entity.type
_entity.pdbx_description
1 polymer ?
#
loop_
_entity_poly.entity_id
_entity_poly.type
_entity_poly.pdbx_seq_one_letter_code
_entity_poly.pdbx_strand_id
1 'polypeptide(L)'
;KDQIDNSKVGDVKLVYINSSQEFPKYRPDYQTIYYAHPEMGGGAILDAATHMIDQLIWIIGKPKEVSCMFDRLVLKGTNTEDTCLINMRFENGIMANITVNQFQKPNVNSYEFIGTKGNLKLDHSILRFADDDSGKWKEEKDYMQGLDPMEVHQNNFLLQAERILDGLEGKECDLATLEEAKLNLKVVFAAKQSWQEKKIISIE
;
A
#
# COMPACT_ATOMS: atom_id res chain seq x y z
N LYS A 1 -11.19 4.96 -3.36
CA LYS A 1 -10.98 6.32 -3.84
C LYS A 1 -12.30 7.09 -3.90
N ASP A 2 -13.31 6.63 -4.60
CA ASP A 2 -14.61 7.33 -4.76
C ASP A 2 -15.23 7.83 -3.45
N GLN A 3 -15.16 7.03 -2.37
CA GLN A 3 -15.68 7.43 -1.07
C GLN A 3 -14.92 8.62 -0.45
N ILE A 4 -13.64 8.74 -0.77
CA ILE A 4 -12.76 9.85 -0.33
C ILE A 4 -13.02 11.06 -1.20
N ASP A 5 -13.03 10.91 -2.52
CA ASP A 5 -13.28 11.99 -3.48
C ASP A 5 -14.66 12.62 -3.27
N ASN A 6 -15.66 11.82 -2.91
CA ASN A 6 -17.02 12.29 -2.55
C ASN A 6 -17.13 12.84 -1.12
N SER A 7 -16.00 13.05 -0.43
CA SER A 7 -15.93 13.64 0.91
C SER A 7 -16.78 12.93 1.97
N LYS A 8 -17.01 11.61 1.85
CA LYS A 8 -17.81 10.83 2.79
C LYS A 8 -17.27 10.92 4.22
N VAL A 9 -15.93 10.98 4.38
CA VAL A 9 -15.25 11.15 5.66
C VAL A 9 -14.86 12.59 5.96
N GLY A 10 -15.31 13.55 5.14
CA GLY A 10 -14.80 14.92 5.19
C GLY A 10 -13.35 14.99 4.66
N ASP A 11 -12.55 15.89 5.22
CA ASP A 11 -11.12 15.99 4.89
C ASP A 11 -10.36 14.84 5.56
N VAL A 12 -9.70 13.99 4.79
CA VAL A 12 -8.77 13.01 5.33
C VAL A 12 -7.58 13.72 5.98
N LYS A 13 -7.20 13.30 7.18
CA LYS A 13 -6.05 13.86 7.92
C LYS A 13 -4.96 12.83 8.19
N LEU A 14 -5.34 11.57 8.35
CA LEU A 14 -4.42 10.51 8.71
C LEU A 14 -4.80 9.20 8.01
N VAL A 15 -3.80 8.42 7.60
CA VAL A 15 -4.00 7.10 6.99
C VAL A 15 -3.13 6.08 7.70
N TYR A 16 -3.73 4.93 8.03
CA TYR A 16 -3.01 3.76 8.52
C TYR A 16 -3.15 2.61 7.52
N ILE A 17 -2.03 1.99 7.19
CA ILE A 17 -2.00 0.78 6.37
C ILE A 17 -1.21 -0.29 7.10
N ASN A 18 -1.79 -1.48 7.24
CA ASN A 18 -1.06 -2.68 7.60
C ASN A 18 -1.33 -3.74 6.52
N SER A 19 -0.28 -4.10 5.77
CA SER A 19 -0.33 -5.15 4.76
C SER A 19 0.77 -6.16 5.04
N SER A 20 0.46 -7.11 5.91
CA SER A 20 1.42 -8.07 6.46
C SER A 20 0.92 -9.50 6.25
N GLN A 21 1.85 -10.43 5.98
CA GLN A 21 1.49 -11.80 5.61
C GLN A 21 2.52 -12.82 6.07
N GLU A 22 2.13 -14.09 6.06
CA GLU A 22 3.06 -15.22 6.20
C GLU A 22 3.70 -15.55 4.84
N PHE A 23 4.65 -14.71 4.40
CA PHE A 23 5.26 -14.79 3.06
C PHE A 23 5.85 -16.16 2.71
N PRO A 24 6.57 -16.89 3.62
CA PRO A 24 7.09 -18.23 3.34
C PRO A 24 6.02 -19.25 2.95
N LYS A 25 4.78 -19.05 3.37
CA LYS A 25 3.66 -19.93 2.98
C LYS A 25 3.31 -19.78 1.50
N TYR A 26 3.44 -18.58 0.95
CA TYR A 26 3.13 -18.28 -0.45
C TYR A 26 4.33 -18.37 -1.37
N ARG A 27 5.53 -18.23 -0.80
CA ARG A 27 6.82 -18.32 -1.50
C ARG A 27 7.78 -19.18 -0.67
N PRO A 28 7.61 -20.51 -0.66
CA PRO A 28 8.47 -21.42 0.12
C PRO A 28 9.93 -21.39 -0.32
N ASP A 29 10.18 -20.99 -1.57
CA ASP A 29 11.49 -20.81 -2.19
C ASP A 29 12.11 -19.42 -2.00
N TYR A 30 11.54 -18.57 -1.12
CA TYR A 30 11.93 -17.16 -0.94
C TYR A 30 13.44 -16.93 -0.72
N GLN A 31 14.15 -17.95 -0.20
CA GLN A 31 15.59 -17.88 0.05
C GLN A 31 16.45 -17.96 -1.22
N THR A 32 15.90 -18.45 -2.32
CA THR A 32 16.61 -18.72 -3.58
C THR A 32 16.16 -17.86 -4.74
N ILE A 33 15.12 -17.05 -4.54
CA ILE A 33 14.59 -16.12 -5.56
C ILE A 33 15.05 -14.69 -5.30
N TYR A 34 14.68 -13.76 -6.20
CA TYR A 34 15.00 -12.34 -6.12
C TYR A 34 14.76 -11.71 -4.73
N TYR A 35 13.77 -12.21 -3.99
CA TYR A 35 13.40 -11.67 -2.68
C TYR A 35 14.57 -11.67 -1.68
N ALA A 36 15.44 -12.68 -1.73
CA ALA A 36 16.60 -12.80 -0.84
C ALA A 36 17.76 -11.86 -1.19
N HIS A 37 17.70 -11.17 -2.33
CA HIS A 37 18.81 -10.44 -2.94
C HIS A 37 18.50 -8.95 -3.04
N PRO A 38 19.17 -8.07 -2.26
CA PRO A 38 18.95 -6.62 -2.32
C PRO A 38 19.21 -6.01 -3.70
N GLU A 39 20.21 -6.54 -4.42
CA GLU A 39 20.59 -6.11 -5.77
C GLU A 39 19.57 -6.47 -6.84
N MET A 40 18.69 -7.42 -6.55
CA MET A 40 17.58 -7.83 -7.44
C MET A 40 16.25 -7.16 -7.07
N GLY A 41 16.25 -6.23 -6.13
CA GLY A 41 15.05 -5.53 -5.69
C GLY A 41 14.23 -6.30 -4.64
N GLY A 42 14.85 -7.23 -3.92
CA GLY A 42 14.18 -7.99 -2.86
C GLY A 42 13.93 -7.19 -1.58
N GLY A 43 13.18 -7.82 -0.67
CA GLY A 43 12.84 -7.28 0.65
C GLY A 43 11.45 -6.65 0.73
N ALA A 44 10.96 -6.51 1.95
CA ALA A 44 9.59 -6.07 2.24
C ALA A 44 9.26 -4.67 1.67
N ILE A 45 10.23 -3.78 1.54
CA ILE A 45 9.99 -2.43 1.03
C ILE A 45 9.74 -2.46 -0.48
N LEU A 46 10.65 -3.08 -1.26
CA LEU A 46 10.53 -3.10 -2.73
C LEU A 46 9.50 -4.12 -3.22
N ASP A 47 9.37 -5.26 -2.56
CA ASP A 47 8.44 -6.32 -2.96
C ASP A 47 6.99 -6.03 -2.54
N ALA A 48 6.78 -5.41 -1.37
CA ALA A 48 5.43 -5.23 -0.82
C ALA A 48 5.07 -3.76 -0.58
N ALA A 49 5.83 -3.00 0.22
CA ALA A 49 5.45 -1.65 0.61
C ALA A 49 5.35 -0.68 -0.59
N THR A 50 6.06 -0.95 -1.69
CA THR A 50 5.96 -0.19 -2.94
C THR A 50 4.51 -0.13 -3.45
N HIS A 51 3.73 -1.20 -3.32
CA HIS A 51 2.32 -1.21 -3.72
C HIS A 51 1.45 -0.28 -2.86
N MET A 52 1.72 -0.21 -1.55
CA MET A 52 0.99 0.68 -0.63
C MET A 52 1.36 2.14 -0.87
N ILE A 53 2.63 2.41 -1.18
CA ILE A 53 3.11 3.75 -1.55
C ILE A 53 2.42 4.21 -2.84
N ASP A 54 2.36 3.35 -3.86
CA ASP A 54 1.69 3.62 -5.13
C ASP A 54 0.20 3.94 -4.93
N GLN A 55 -0.50 3.13 -4.16
CA GLN A 55 -1.90 3.35 -3.82
C GLN A 55 -2.12 4.68 -3.08
N LEU A 56 -1.22 5.05 -2.16
CA LEU A 56 -1.32 6.34 -1.46
C LEU A 56 -1.04 7.52 -2.40
N ILE A 57 -0.09 7.40 -3.33
CA ILE A 57 0.15 8.41 -4.36
C ILE A 57 -1.12 8.61 -5.20
N TRP A 58 -1.75 7.53 -5.64
CA TRP A 58 -2.99 7.57 -6.43
C TRP A 58 -4.19 8.14 -5.65
N ILE A 59 -4.31 7.85 -4.34
CA ILE A 59 -5.48 8.25 -3.53
C ILE A 59 -5.30 9.67 -2.97
N ILE A 60 -4.12 9.98 -2.45
CA ILE A 60 -3.84 11.17 -1.64
C ILE A 60 -3.08 12.23 -2.43
N GLY A 61 -2.20 11.81 -3.34
CA GLY A 61 -1.36 12.70 -4.13
C GLY A 61 0.13 12.61 -3.78
N LYS A 62 0.87 13.70 -4.04
CA LYS A 62 2.32 13.71 -3.95
C LYS A 62 2.83 13.71 -2.51
N PRO A 63 3.69 12.75 -2.11
CA PRO A 63 4.40 12.77 -0.84
C PRO A 63 5.43 13.91 -0.81
N LYS A 64 5.58 14.54 0.37
CA LYS A 64 6.54 15.61 0.63
C LYS A 64 7.74 15.13 1.44
N GLU A 65 7.50 14.25 2.41
CA GLU A 65 8.51 13.78 3.35
C GLU A 65 8.27 12.31 3.69
N VAL A 66 9.35 11.58 3.94
CA VAL A 66 9.30 10.18 4.36
C VAL A 66 10.31 9.90 5.47
N SER A 67 9.92 9.05 6.41
CA SER A 67 10.83 8.39 7.37
C SER A 67 10.53 6.90 7.44
N CYS A 68 11.54 6.10 7.73
CA CYS A 68 11.40 4.65 7.75
C CYS A 68 12.27 4.03 8.83
N MET A 69 11.77 2.92 9.39
CA MET A 69 12.55 1.91 10.09
C MET A 69 12.33 0.58 9.37
N PHE A 70 13.40 -0.16 9.13
CA PHE A 70 13.29 -1.51 8.58
C PHE A 70 14.38 -2.43 9.10
N ASP A 71 14.09 -3.72 9.17
CA ASP A 71 15.06 -4.74 9.56
C ASP A 71 14.61 -6.12 9.08
N ARG A 72 15.53 -7.08 9.20
CA ARG A 72 15.24 -8.50 9.09
C ARG A 72 15.08 -9.07 10.49
N LEU A 73 13.84 -9.31 10.90
CA LEU A 73 13.52 -9.73 12.26
C LEU A 73 13.33 -11.24 12.40
N VAL A 74 12.79 -11.92 11.37
CA VAL A 74 12.34 -13.31 11.46
C VAL A 74 12.85 -14.19 10.32
N LEU A 75 12.75 -13.73 9.06
CA LEU A 75 13.07 -14.57 7.90
C LEU A 75 14.56 -14.88 7.83
N LYS A 76 14.90 -16.16 7.68
CA LYS A 76 16.28 -16.64 7.61
C LYS A 76 16.68 -16.87 6.16
N GLY A 77 18.01 -16.83 5.88
CA GLY A 77 18.54 -17.11 4.55
C GLY A 77 18.31 -16.02 3.51
N THR A 78 18.00 -14.81 3.94
CA THR A 78 17.90 -13.62 3.07
C THR A 78 18.89 -12.55 3.53
N ASN A 79 19.27 -11.64 2.63
CA ASN A 79 20.05 -10.44 2.94
C ASN A 79 19.17 -9.17 2.88
N THR A 80 17.86 -9.34 2.79
CA THR A 80 16.86 -8.29 2.67
C THR A 80 16.04 -8.16 3.95
N GLU A 81 15.38 -7.03 4.13
CA GLU A 81 14.45 -6.78 5.21
C GLU A 81 13.15 -7.56 5.03
N ASP A 82 12.57 -8.03 6.13
CA ASP A 82 11.24 -8.66 6.19
C ASP A 82 10.19 -7.79 6.89
N THR A 83 10.61 -6.64 7.43
CA THR A 83 9.77 -5.72 8.18
C THR A 83 10.13 -4.28 7.82
N CYS A 84 9.10 -3.44 7.61
CA CYS A 84 9.28 -2.00 7.53
C CYS A 84 8.10 -1.23 8.17
N LEU A 85 8.44 -0.08 8.75
CA LEU A 85 7.53 0.93 9.27
C LEU A 85 7.85 2.23 8.55
N ILE A 86 6.95 2.69 7.69
CA ILE A 86 7.16 3.88 6.86
C ILE A 86 6.15 4.94 7.29
N ASN A 87 6.63 6.15 7.58
CA ASN A 87 5.78 7.32 7.82
C ASN A 87 5.98 8.32 6.68
N MET A 88 4.89 8.88 6.20
CA MET A 88 4.88 9.83 5.11
C MET A 88 4.07 11.07 5.47
N ARG A 89 4.48 12.22 4.96
CA ARG A 89 3.68 13.44 4.92
C ARG A 89 3.49 13.85 3.47
N PHE A 90 2.27 14.19 3.11
CA PHE A 90 1.89 14.62 1.76
C PHE A 90 1.89 16.16 1.64
N GLU A 91 1.94 16.68 0.41
CA GLU A 91 1.94 18.13 0.15
C GLU A 91 0.68 18.83 0.70
N ASN A 92 -0.47 18.14 0.69
CA ASN A 92 -1.74 18.59 1.28
C ASN A 92 -1.81 18.48 2.81
N GLY A 93 -0.71 18.07 3.48
CA GLY A 93 -0.60 17.99 4.93
C GLY A 93 -1.08 16.66 5.54
N ILE A 94 -1.68 15.76 4.77
CA ILE A 94 -2.08 14.43 5.24
C ILE A 94 -0.84 13.65 5.68
N MET A 95 -0.97 12.89 6.75
CA MET A 95 0.07 11.96 7.22
C MET A 95 -0.38 10.51 6.98
N ALA A 96 0.57 9.62 6.69
CA ALA A 96 0.31 8.20 6.56
C ALA A 96 1.38 7.37 7.26
N ASN A 97 0.95 6.21 7.78
CA ASN A 97 1.81 5.15 8.27
C ASN A 97 1.54 3.88 7.47
N ILE A 98 2.61 3.24 7.01
CA ILE A 98 2.57 1.93 6.37
C ILE A 98 3.37 0.96 7.22
N THR A 99 2.76 -0.14 7.62
CA THR A 99 3.40 -1.27 8.30
C THR A 99 3.34 -2.49 7.40
N VAL A 100 4.50 -3.09 7.14
CA VAL A 100 4.61 -4.37 6.44
C VAL A 100 5.53 -5.29 7.22
N ASN A 101 5.08 -6.54 7.44
CA ASN A 101 5.98 -7.62 7.80
C ASN A 101 5.61 -8.90 7.07
N GLN A 102 6.59 -9.76 6.83
CA GLN A 102 6.46 -10.94 5.98
C GLN A 102 6.36 -12.26 6.77
N PHE A 103 5.96 -12.18 8.05
CA PHE A 103 5.83 -13.34 8.93
C PHE A 103 4.56 -13.32 9.80
N GLN A 104 3.66 -12.38 9.57
CA GLN A 104 2.44 -12.20 10.37
C GLN A 104 1.43 -13.31 10.15
N LYS A 105 0.84 -13.77 11.27
CA LYS A 105 -0.22 -14.79 11.34
C LYS A 105 -1.32 -14.33 12.30
N PRO A 106 -2.58 -14.25 11.85
CA PRO A 106 -3.05 -14.35 10.46
C PRO A 106 -2.56 -13.16 9.61
N ASN A 107 -2.68 -13.30 8.28
CA ASN A 107 -2.43 -12.17 7.37
C ASN A 107 -3.34 -11.00 7.71
N VAL A 108 -2.82 -9.79 7.51
CA VAL A 108 -3.56 -8.54 7.65
C VAL A 108 -3.44 -7.76 6.36
N ASN A 109 -4.56 -7.25 5.87
CA ASN A 109 -4.61 -6.27 4.79
C ASN A 109 -5.66 -5.24 5.14
N SER A 110 -5.23 -4.16 5.80
CA SER A 110 -6.11 -3.15 6.39
C SER A 110 -5.64 -1.75 6.01
N TYR A 111 -6.59 -0.96 5.52
CA TYR A 111 -6.43 0.46 5.18
C TYR A 111 -7.46 1.25 5.98
N GLU A 112 -7.03 2.24 6.74
CA GLU A 112 -7.90 3.08 7.53
C GLU A 112 -7.62 4.55 7.26
N PHE A 113 -8.65 5.27 6.81
CA PHE A 113 -8.62 6.70 6.50
C PHE A 113 -9.40 7.45 7.57
N ILE A 114 -8.72 8.32 8.30
CA ILE A 114 -9.28 9.12 9.37
C ILE A 114 -9.58 10.53 8.83
N GLY A 115 -10.84 10.87 8.79
CA GLY A 115 -11.32 12.16 8.28
C GLY A 115 -11.99 13.02 9.34
N THR A 116 -12.36 14.24 8.94
CA THR A 116 -12.98 15.23 9.83
C THR A 116 -14.47 14.99 10.11
N LYS A 117 -15.11 14.06 9.37
CA LYS A 117 -16.55 13.72 9.50
C LYS A 117 -16.80 12.23 9.68
N GLY A 118 -15.73 11.47 9.89
CA GLY A 118 -15.82 10.03 10.08
C GLY A 118 -14.59 9.30 9.55
N ASN A 119 -14.61 7.98 9.66
CA ASN A 119 -13.52 7.11 9.28
C ASN A 119 -13.97 6.06 8.28
N LEU A 120 -13.10 5.74 7.34
CA LEU A 120 -13.31 4.67 6.36
C LEU A 120 -12.25 3.60 6.58
N LYS A 121 -12.66 2.34 6.61
CA LYS A 121 -11.75 1.20 6.75
C LYS A 121 -12.05 0.15 5.70
N LEU A 122 -11.01 -0.27 4.99
CA LEU A 122 -11.02 -1.48 4.19
C LEU A 122 -10.21 -2.54 4.94
N ASP A 123 -10.85 -3.63 5.30
CA ASP A 123 -10.25 -4.75 6.00
C ASP A 123 -10.41 -6.00 5.13
N HIS A 124 -9.33 -6.42 4.49
CA HIS A 124 -9.34 -7.37 3.38
C HIS A 124 -10.27 -6.89 2.25
N SER A 125 -11.46 -7.48 2.14
CA SER A 125 -12.48 -7.12 1.14
C SER A 125 -13.63 -6.28 1.69
N ILE A 126 -13.68 -6.09 3.02
CA ILE A 126 -14.85 -5.50 3.69
C ILE A 126 -14.60 -4.01 3.92
N LEU A 127 -15.41 -3.18 3.26
CA LEU A 127 -15.43 -1.74 3.48
C LEU A 127 -16.37 -1.41 4.64
N ARG A 128 -15.85 -0.65 5.59
CA ARG A 128 -16.60 -0.16 6.77
C ARG A 128 -16.50 1.35 6.87
N PHE A 129 -17.53 1.96 7.40
CA PHE A 129 -17.60 3.37 7.70
C PHE A 129 -18.01 3.59 9.15
N ALA A 130 -17.42 4.59 9.80
CA ALA A 130 -17.85 5.09 11.10
C ALA A 130 -18.04 6.60 11.00
N ASP A 131 -19.27 7.07 11.31
CA ASP A 131 -19.59 8.49 11.39
C ASP A 131 -19.33 9.07 12.79
N ASP A 132 -19.35 10.40 12.88
CA ASP A 132 -19.15 11.10 14.16
C ASP A 132 -20.26 10.81 15.18
N ASP A 133 -21.49 10.53 14.73
CA ASP A 133 -22.63 10.40 15.60
C ASP A 133 -22.64 9.06 16.35
N SER A 134 -22.30 7.98 15.65
CA SER A 134 -22.36 6.63 16.23
C SER A 134 -21.06 6.16 16.87
N GLY A 135 -19.92 6.63 16.40
CA GLY A 135 -18.60 6.15 16.80
C GLY A 135 -18.39 4.63 16.58
N LYS A 136 -19.25 3.98 15.77
CA LYS A 136 -19.23 2.54 15.54
C LYS A 136 -19.01 2.24 14.06
N TRP A 137 -18.21 1.22 13.79
CA TRP A 137 -18.02 0.69 12.46
C TRP A 137 -19.31 0.04 11.95
N LYS A 138 -19.78 0.48 10.78
CA LYS A 138 -20.86 -0.14 10.01
C LYS A 138 -20.25 -0.71 8.75
N GLU A 139 -20.61 -1.95 8.42
CA GLU A 139 -20.24 -2.57 7.15
C GLU A 139 -21.05 -1.92 6.02
N GLU A 140 -20.33 -1.46 4.99
CA GLU A 140 -20.93 -0.83 3.82
C GLU A 140 -21.00 -1.80 2.65
N LYS A 141 -19.91 -2.59 2.45
CA LYS A 141 -19.80 -3.52 1.33
C LYS A 141 -18.72 -4.56 1.59
N ASP A 142 -18.99 -5.80 1.25
CA ASP A 142 -17.98 -6.83 1.05
C ASP A 142 -17.77 -7.03 -0.46
N TYR A 143 -16.60 -6.68 -0.96
CA TYR A 143 -16.25 -6.81 -2.37
C TYR A 143 -16.00 -8.24 -2.83
N MET A 144 -15.89 -9.19 -1.90
CA MET A 144 -15.71 -10.62 -2.20
C MET A 144 -16.97 -11.45 -1.91
N GLN A 145 -18.06 -10.83 -1.45
CA GLN A 145 -19.28 -11.56 -1.11
C GLN A 145 -19.82 -12.35 -2.31
N GLY A 146 -19.87 -13.66 -2.17
CA GLY A 146 -20.37 -14.56 -3.20
C GLY A 146 -19.46 -14.76 -4.41
N LEU A 147 -18.21 -14.27 -4.35
CA LEU A 147 -17.24 -14.38 -5.45
C LEU A 147 -16.18 -15.43 -5.14
N ASP A 148 -15.71 -16.14 -6.17
CA ASP A 148 -14.55 -16.99 -6.08
C ASP A 148 -13.25 -16.14 -6.15
N PRO A 149 -12.34 -16.24 -5.16
CA PRO A 149 -11.11 -15.44 -5.14
C PRO A 149 -10.22 -15.64 -6.37
N MET A 150 -10.21 -16.85 -6.95
CA MET A 150 -9.40 -17.15 -8.14
C MET A 150 -9.99 -16.48 -9.38
N GLU A 151 -11.31 -16.50 -9.54
CA GLU A 151 -11.99 -15.81 -10.64
C GLU A 151 -11.78 -14.30 -10.55
N VAL A 152 -11.90 -13.71 -9.35
CA VAL A 152 -11.64 -12.28 -9.14
C VAL A 152 -10.19 -11.93 -9.50
N HIS A 153 -9.23 -12.76 -9.08
CA HIS A 153 -7.83 -12.57 -9.41
C HIS A 153 -7.57 -12.60 -10.93
N GLN A 154 -8.13 -13.57 -11.64
CA GLN A 154 -8.02 -13.67 -13.10
C GLN A 154 -8.68 -12.48 -13.80
N ASN A 155 -9.88 -12.09 -13.39
CA ASN A 155 -10.60 -10.95 -13.96
C ASN A 155 -9.84 -9.63 -13.79
N ASN A 156 -9.14 -9.44 -12.66
CA ASN A 156 -8.30 -8.25 -12.45
C ASN A 156 -7.16 -8.15 -13.48
N PHE A 157 -6.53 -9.27 -13.86
CA PHE A 157 -5.54 -9.26 -14.93
C PHE A 157 -6.15 -8.98 -16.31
N LEU A 158 -7.35 -9.52 -16.58
CA LEU A 158 -8.06 -9.22 -17.84
C LEU A 158 -8.40 -7.73 -17.94
N LEU A 159 -8.95 -7.15 -16.87
CA LEU A 159 -9.24 -5.71 -16.80
C LEU A 159 -7.97 -4.86 -16.99
N GLN A 160 -6.86 -5.25 -16.38
CA GLN A 160 -5.58 -4.55 -16.59
C GLN A 160 -5.15 -4.61 -18.06
N ALA A 161 -5.25 -5.78 -18.71
CA ALA A 161 -4.91 -5.93 -20.10
C ALA A 161 -5.83 -5.08 -21.02
N GLU A 162 -7.14 -5.03 -20.73
CA GLU A 162 -8.10 -4.17 -21.44
C GLU A 162 -7.73 -2.69 -21.30
N ARG A 163 -7.38 -2.23 -20.08
CA ARG A 163 -6.93 -0.84 -19.85
C ARG A 163 -5.65 -0.50 -20.62
N ILE A 164 -4.71 -1.45 -20.72
CA ILE A 164 -3.51 -1.26 -21.56
C ILE A 164 -3.89 -1.07 -23.03
N LEU A 165 -4.80 -1.91 -23.54
CA LEU A 165 -5.28 -1.78 -24.93
C LEU A 165 -6.00 -0.46 -25.16
N ASP A 166 -6.87 -0.04 -24.25
CA ASP A 166 -7.56 1.26 -24.31
C ASP A 166 -6.54 2.42 -24.39
N GLY A 167 -5.50 2.39 -23.56
CA GLY A 167 -4.43 3.40 -23.60
C GLY A 167 -3.65 3.39 -24.92
N LEU A 168 -3.37 2.21 -25.50
CA LEU A 168 -2.70 2.09 -26.80
C LEU A 168 -3.58 2.61 -27.96
N GLU A 169 -4.90 2.53 -27.82
CA GLU A 169 -5.88 3.09 -28.77
C GLU A 169 -6.13 4.60 -28.56
N GLY A 170 -5.45 5.22 -27.59
CA GLY A 170 -5.60 6.65 -27.25
C GLY A 170 -6.87 6.98 -26.48
N LYS A 171 -7.52 5.99 -25.88
CA LYS A 171 -8.64 6.18 -24.97
C LYS A 171 -8.14 6.58 -23.58
N GLU A 172 -9.01 7.21 -22.79
CA GLU A 172 -8.73 7.48 -21.39
C GLU A 172 -8.56 6.17 -20.61
N CYS A 173 -7.45 6.03 -19.90
CA CYS A 173 -7.18 4.88 -19.05
C CYS A 173 -6.60 5.33 -17.70
N ASP A 174 -6.91 4.59 -16.65
CA ASP A 174 -6.53 4.87 -15.26
C ASP A 174 -5.32 4.05 -14.78
N LEU A 175 -4.43 3.70 -15.71
CA LEU A 175 -3.16 3.05 -15.40
C LEU A 175 -2.15 4.05 -14.84
N ALA A 176 -1.28 3.55 -13.96
CA ALA A 176 -0.17 4.34 -13.44
C ALA A 176 0.72 4.86 -14.59
N THR A 177 0.99 6.14 -14.56
CA THR A 177 1.90 6.79 -15.52
C THR A 177 3.36 6.51 -15.19
N LEU A 178 4.26 6.73 -16.14
CA LEU A 178 5.70 6.65 -15.91
C LEU A 178 6.17 7.62 -14.82
N GLU A 179 5.56 8.80 -14.72
CA GLU A 179 5.91 9.80 -13.71
C GLU A 179 5.45 9.36 -12.30
N GLU A 180 4.28 8.76 -12.18
CA GLU A 180 3.83 8.16 -10.92
C GLU A 180 4.71 6.98 -10.50
N ALA A 181 5.09 6.11 -11.43
CA ALA A 181 6.02 5.01 -11.17
C ALA A 181 7.41 5.51 -10.71
N LYS A 182 7.93 6.57 -11.34
CA LYS A 182 9.19 7.22 -10.90
C LYS A 182 9.04 7.83 -9.51
N LEU A 183 7.93 8.51 -9.23
CA LEU A 183 7.66 9.08 -7.91
C LEU A 183 7.59 7.98 -6.84
N ASN A 184 6.90 6.88 -7.11
CA ASN A 184 6.85 5.72 -6.23
C ASN A 184 8.27 5.23 -5.89
N LEU A 185 9.11 4.99 -6.89
CA LEU A 185 10.50 4.56 -6.67
C LEU A 185 11.33 5.61 -5.90
N LYS A 186 11.16 6.91 -6.17
CA LYS A 186 11.79 7.97 -5.37
C LYS A 186 11.45 7.84 -3.89
N VAL A 187 10.17 7.63 -3.56
CA VAL A 187 9.72 7.46 -2.17
C VAL A 187 10.31 6.21 -1.54
N VAL A 188 10.33 5.08 -2.26
CA VAL A 188 10.93 3.82 -1.82
C VAL A 188 12.41 4.00 -1.47
N PHE A 189 13.18 4.62 -2.35
CA PHE A 189 14.62 4.85 -2.09
C PHE A 189 14.84 5.89 -0.99
N ALA A 190 14.04 6.92 -0.92
CA ALA A 190 14.08 7.90 0.17
C ALA A 190 13.74 7.27 1.53
N ALA A 191 12.80 6.31 1.58
CA ALA A 191 12.50 5.55 2.79
C ALA A 191 13.72 4.72 3.25
N LYS A 192 14.40 4.02 2.33
CA LYS A 192 15.65 3.30 2.65
C LYS A 192 16.75 4.26 3.12
N GLN A 193 16.94 5.38 2.43
CA GLN A 193 17.90 6.42 2.82
C GLN A 193 17.60 6.99 4.21
N SER A 194 16.32 7.24 4.54
CA SER A 194 15.90 7.74 5.84
C SER A 194 16.41 6.85 6.99
N TRP A 195 16.27 5.55 6.87
CA TRP A 195 16.77 4.62 7.87
C TRP A 195 18.30 4.58 7.97
N GLN A 196 18.99 4.62 6.82
CA GLN A 196 20.44 4.63 6.78
C GLN A 196 21.02 5.90 7.41
N GLU A 197 20.46 7.06 7.10
CA GLU A 197 20.93 8.36 7.58
C GLU A 197 20.29 8.82 8.91
N LYS A 198 19.32 8.04 9.45
CA LYS A 198 18.58 8.35 10.69
C LYS A 198 17.90 9.72 10.67
N LYS A 199 17.33 10.11 9.54
CA LYS A 199 16.65 11.39 9.37
C LYS A 199 15.40 11.28 8.47
N ILE A 200 14.55 12.29 8.51
CA ILE A 200 13.45 12.47 7.54
C ILE A 200 14.05 12.92 6.21
N ILE A 201 13.59 12.34 5.09
CA ILE A 201 14.01 12.70 3.74
C ILE A 201 12.87 13.43 3.04
N SER A 202 13.18 14.58 2.43
CA SER A 202 12.26 15.32 1.57
C SER A 202 12.19 14.68 0.18
N ILE A 203 11.00 14.64 -0.40
CA ILE A 203 10.72 14.14 -1.75
C ILE A 203 10.63 15.34 -2.70
N GLU A 204 11.63 15.53 -3.53
CA GLU A 204 11.70 16.59 -4.55
C GLU A 204 11.10 16.15 -5.89
#